data_3d44083a14620e253adb7575335925df
#
_entry.id   3d44083a14620e253adb7575335925df
#
_cell.length_a   1.000
_cell.length_b   1.000
_cell.length_c   1.000
_cell.angle_alpha   90.00
_cell.angle_beta   90.00
_cell.angle_gamma   90.00
#
_symmetry.space_group_name_H-M   'P 1'
#
loop_
_entity.id
_entity.type
_entity.pdbx_description
1 polymer ?
#
loop_
_entity_poly.entity_id
_entity_poly.type
_entity_poly.pdbx_seq_one_letter_code
_entity_poly.pdbx_strand_id
1 'polypeptide(L)'
;TKYNLLQLAKKNAQEILTLHTKEQNNAQNENATLYALKDLCNLSQVPYRIEVFDTSHHSGSHNVGGMVVYENGEFIRNAYRRFELHSSDEYSQMSEMLTRRAKRFESNPPPDLWLLDGGKAQINLALDILKSVGANVDIIAIAKMKYGEKHNAKAYRAKGNALDILRTQNAEFKLSTNDKRLQFCQKLRDEVHRYAITYHRNKKQKDIHKIQIQKGNNMNSSYSKAQIKRLLDYFGSFHAIQNAPKEQIENALSRPFKSNKDSK
;
A
#
# COMPACT_ATOMS: atom_id res chain seq x y z
N THR A 1 32.01 1.76 -40.07
CA THR A 1 33.48 1.61 -39.98
C THR A 1 33.89 1.03 -38.64
N LYS A 2 35.05 0.34 -38.53
CA LYS A 2 35.58 -0.26 -37.29
C LYS A 2 35.71 0.79 -36.17
N TYR A 3 36.02 2.03 -36.49
CA TYR A 3 36.11 3.14 -35.54
C TYR A 3 34.74 3.43 -34.84
N ASN A 4 33.64 3.48 -35.60
CA ASN A 4 32.31 3.73 -35.02
C ASN A 4 31.85 2.59 -34.10
N LEU A 5 32.19 1.35 -34.43
CA LEU A 5 31.95 0.19 -33.59
C LEU A 5 32.71 0.26 -32.25
N LEU A 6 33.98 0.70 -32.32
CA LEU A 6 34.80 0.89 -31.12
C LEU A 6 34.24 2.01 -30.23
N GLN A 7 33.81 3.12 -30.81
CA GLN A 7 33.19 4.22 -30.06
C GLN A 7 31.87 3.80 -29.40
N LEU A 8 31.03 3.02 -30.10
CA LEU A 8 29.79 2.47 -29.57
C LEU A 8 30.08 1.50 -28.42
N ALA A 9 31.05 0.59 -28.57
CA ALA A 9 31.42 -0.34 -27.51
C ALA A 9 31.94 0.39 -26.26
N LYS A 10 32.78 1.44 -26.45
CA LYS A 10 33.27 2.26 -25.35
C LYS A 10 32.14 2.98 -24.62
N LYS A 11 31.18 3.56 -25.35
CA LYS A 11 30.00 4.23 -24.77
C LYS A 11 29.16 3.24 -23.95
N ASN A 12 28.85 2.07 -24.50
CA ASN A 12 28.08 1.03 -23.80
C ASN A 12 28.80 0.56 -22.54
N ALA A 13 30.12 0.36 -22.59
CA ALA A 13 30.91 0.00 -21.40
C ALA A 13 30.89 1.07 -20.33
N GLN A 14 30.94 2.35 -20.70
CA GLN A 14 30.82 3.47 -19.76
C GLN A 14 29.41 3.54 -19.13
N GLU A 15 28.35 3.33 -19.91
CA GLU A 15 26.98 3.29 -19.40
C GLU A 15 26.80 2.14 -18.39
N ILE A 16 27.28 0.93 -18.71
CA ILE A 16 27.22 -0.23 -17.81
C ILE A 16 27.98 0.06 -16.50
N LEU A 17 29.18 0.61 -16.58
CA LEU A 17 29.98 0.96 -15.40
C LEU A 17 29.27 2.01 -14.54
N THR A 18 28.66 3.01 -15.16
CA THR A 18 27.90 4.06 -14.45
C THR A 18 26.67 3.48 -13.75
N LEU A 19 25.95 2.55 -14.39
CA LEU A 19 24.80 1.87 -13.79
C LEU A 19 25.25 1.02 -12.60
N HIS A 20 26.30 0.23 -12.76
CA HIS A 20 26.82 -0.63 -11.69
C HIS A 20 27.30 0.16 -10.47
N THR A 21 28.01 1.28 -10.69
CA THR A 21 28.44 2.17 -9.61
C THR A 21 27.25 2.81 -8.89
N LYS A 22 26.19 3.20 -9.62
CA LYS A 22 24.94 3.71 -9.02
C LYS A 22 24.23 2.67 -8.18
N GLU A 23 24.15 1.42 -8.65
CA GLU A 23 23.54 0.30 -7.91
C GLU A 23 24.31 0.02 -6.61
N GLN A 24 25.63 -0.04 -6.64
CA GLN A 24 26.46 -0.22 -5.45
C GLN A 24 26.28 0.91 -4.44
N ASN A 25 26.29 2.16 -4.88
CA ASN A 25 26.08 3.32 -4.03
C ASN A 25 24.67 3.33 -3.42
N ASN A 26 23.65 2.92 -4.18
CA ASN A 26 22.28 2.80 -3.67
C ASN A 26 22.17 1.72 -2.60
N ALA A 27 22.75 0.55 -2.81
CA ALA A 27 22.77 -0.54 -1.84
C ALA A 27 23.47 -0.13 -0.53
N GLN A 28 24.60 0.57 -0.62
CA GLN A 28 25.31 1.10 0.55
C GLN A 28 24.47 2.13 1.32
N ASN A 29 23.81 3.05 0.60
CA ASN A 29 22.94 4.07 1.19
C ASN A 29 21.69 3.45 1.83
N GLU A 30 21.10 2.43 1.22
CA GLU A 30 19.95 1.73 1.81
C GLU A 30 20.33 0.96 3.07
N ASN A 31 21.46 0.24 3.06
CA ASN A 31 21.98 -0.41 4.27
C ASN A 31 22.22 0.61 5.40
N ALA A 32 22.86 1.72 5.12
CA ALA A 32 23.05 2.79 6.10
C ALA A 32 21.71 3.31 6.66
N THR A 33 20.67 3.38 5.82
CA THR A 33 19.32 3.79 6.23
C THR A 33 18.67 2.75 7.15
N LEU A 34 18.83 1.45 6.87
CA LEU A 34 18.33 0.36 7.73
C LEU A 34 18.99 0.36 9.10
N TYR A 35 20.32 0.55 9.17
CA TYR A 35 21.04 0.72 10.44
C TYR A 35 20.52 1.93 11.21
N ALA A 36 20.40 3.09 10.56
CA ALA A 36 19.88 4.31 11.17
C ALA A 36 18.43 4.18 11.63
N LEU A 37 17.60 3.38 10.93
CA LEU A 37 16.22 3.07 11.34
C LEU A 37 16.21 2.18 12.58
N LYS A 38 17.07 1.14 12.61
CA LYS A 38 17.27 0.28 13.78
C LYS A 38 17.60 1.12 15.03
N ASP A 39 18.59 2.00 14.93
CA ASP A 39 19.05 2.82 16.05
C ASP A 39 17.97 3.81 16.50
N LEU A 40 17.28 4.47 15.56
CA LEU A 40 16.19 5.40 15.88
C LEU A 40 15.04 4.73 16.61
N CYS A 41 14.60 3.58 16.10
CA CYS A 41 13.41 2.88 16.59
C CYS A 41 13.73 1.84 17.67
N ASN A 42 15.02 1.68 18.04
CA ASN A 42 15.52 0.68 18.99
C ASN A 42 15.04 -0.74 18.63
N LEU A 43 15.22 -1.12 17.35
CA LEU A 43 14.85 -2.44 16.88
C LEU A 43 15.82 -3.50 17.38
N SER A 44 15.36 -4.73 17.51
CA SER A 44 16.15 -5.87 17.97
C SER A 44 17.31 -6.18 17.03
N GLN A 45 17.09 -6.05 15.73
CA GLN A 45 18.09 -6.27 14.68
C GLN A 45 17.89 -5.33 13.50
N VAL A 46 18.86 -5.30 12.56
CA VAL A 46 18.72 -4.57 11.30
C VAL A 46 17.63 -5.25 10.48
N PRO A 47 16.59 -4.54 10.04
CA PRO A 47 15.46 -5.15 9.36
C PRO A 47 15.77 -5.40 7.87
N TYR A 48 16.42 -6.50 7.55
CA TYR A 48 16.70 -6.90 6.17
C TYR A 48 15.46 -7.40 5.42
N ARG A 49 14.51 -8.04 6.17
CA ARG A 49 13.22 -8.46 5.62
C ARG A 49 12.08 -7.72 6.32
N ILE A 50 11.38 -6.91 5.54
CA ILE A 50 10.28 -6.06 6.01
C ILE A 50 9.00 -6.47 5.31
N GLU A 51 7.94 -6.73 6.07
CA GLU A 51 6.60 -6.90 5.55
C GLU A 51 5.78 -5.66 5.87
N VAL A 52 5.12 -5.10 4.85
CA VAL A 52 4.37 -3.84 4.95
C VAL A 52 2.90 -4.10 4.71
N PHE A 53 2.04 -3.59 5.59
CA PHE A 53 0.61 -3.85 5.56
C PHE A 53 -0.20 -2.57 5.43
N ASP A 54 -1.19 -2.61 4.55
CA ASP A 54 -2.17 -1.55 4.36
C ASP A 54 -3.56 -2.15 4.14
N THR A 55 -4.58 -1.52 4.71
CA THR A 55 -5.98 -1.84 4.50
C THR A 55 -6.63 -0.75 3.67
N SER A 56 -6.98 -1.04 2.43
CA SER A 56 -7.64 -0.06 1.57
C SER A 56 -9.15 -0.15 1.68
N HIS A 57 -9.76 0.94 2.18
CA HIS A 57 -11.21 1.12 2.15
C HIS A 57 -11.68 1.63 0.79
N HIS A 58 -12.53 0.88 0.13
CA HIS A 58 -13.33 1.40 -0.96
C HIS A 58 -14.80 1.17 -0.65
N SER A 59 -15.58 2.24 -0.72
CA SER A 59 -17.05 2.20 -0.61
C SER A 59 -17.61 1.20 -1.63
N GLY A 60 -18.08 0.06 -1.14
CA GLY A 60 -18.78 -0.93 -1.93
C GLY A 60 -18.07 -2.27 -2.08
N SER A 61 -18.48 -3.19 -1.29
CA SER A 61 -18.57 -4.64 -1.40
C SER A 61 -17.36 -5.56 -1.18
N HIS A 62 -16.11 -5.14 -1.25
CA HIS A 62 -15.00 -6.05 -0.90
C HIS A 62 -13.81 -5.26 -0.34
N ASN A 63 -13.60 -5.39 0.96
CA ASN A 63 -12.42 -4.85 1.62
C ASN A 63 -11.21 -5.73 1.29
N VAL A 64 -10.12 -5.12 0.87
CA VAL A 64 -8.89 -5.83 0.51
C VAL A 64 -7.72 -5.23 1.26
N GLY A 65 -6.97 -6.08 1.95
CA GLY A 65 -5.68 -5.75 2.51
C GLY A 65 -4.55 -6.13 1.57
N GLY A 66 -3.50 -5.33 1.57
CA GLY A 66 -2.26 -5.59 0.85
C GLY A 66 -1.11 -5.88 1.80
N MET A 67 -0.27 -6.84 1.44
CA MET A 67 1.04 -7.06 2.04
C MET A 67 2.09 -7.03 0.95
N VAL A 68 3.08 -6.18 1.09
CA VAL A 68 4.28 -6.18 0.25
C VAL A 68 5.49 -6.59 1.05
N VAL A 69 6.48 -7.14 0.38
CA VAL A 69 7.72 -7.62 1.00
C VAL A 69 8.89 -6.86 0.39
N TYR A 70 9.72 -6.31 1.27
CA TYR A 70 11.00 -5.72 0.94
C TYR A 70 12.09 -6.55 1.62
N GLU A 71 13.10 -6.97 0.88
CA GLU A 71 14.15 -7.85 1.39
C GLU A 71 15.47 -7.55 0.67
N ASN A 72 16.54 -7.36 1.44
CA ASN A 72 17.89 -7.14 0.95
C ASN A 72 18.00 -6.04 -0.14
N GLY A 73 17.32 -4.91 0.05
CA GLY A 73 17.39 -3.78 -0.88
C GLY A 73 16.32 -3.76 -1.97
N GLU A 74 15.48 -4.80 -2.09
CA GLU A 74 14.54 -4.95 -3.19
C GLU A 74 13.13 -5.31 -2.77
N PHE A 75 12.16 -4.93 -3.60
CA PHE A 75 10.78 -5.37 -3.46
C PHE A 75 10.61 -6.77 -4.06
N ILE A 76 10.28 -7.75 -3.23
CA ILE A 76 10.09 -9.16 -3.62
C ILE A 76 8.64 -9.39 -4.06
N ARG A 77 8.33 -9.08 -5.31
CA ARG A 77 6.95 -9.06 -5.84
C ARG A 77 6.24 -10.42 -5.80
N ASN A 78 6.95 -11.54 -5.94
CA ASN A 78 6.39 -12.88 -5.83
C ASN A 78 5.95 -13.24 -4.41
N ALA A 79 6.47 -12.53 -3.40
CA ALA A 79 6.08 -12.66 -2.00
C ALA A 79 4.90 -11.75 -1.59
N TYR A 80 4.44 -10.86 -2.46
CA TYR A 80 3.28 -10.00 -2.19
C TYR A 80 2.01 -10.81 -2.00
N ARG A 81 1.16 -10.39 -1.08
CA ARG A 81 -0.13 -11.07 -0.80
C ARG A 81 -1.27 -10.06 -0.75
N ARG A 82 -2.44 -10.53 -1.18
CA ARG A 82 -3.71 -9.84 -1.02
C ARG A 82 -4.60 -10.65 -0.11
N PHE A 83 -5.33 -9.95 0.73
CA PHE A 83 -6.26 -10.55 1.67
C PHE A 83 -7.66 -10.02 1.35
N GLU A 84 -8.57 -10.89 0.98
CA GLU A 84 -9.99 -10.55 1.00
C GLU A 84 -10.43 -10.53 2.46
N LEU A 85 -10.96 -9.38 2.90
CA LEU A 85 -11.29 -9.09 4.30
C LEU A 85 -12.80 -9.02 4.45
N HIS A 86 -13.31 -9.66 5.50
CA HIS A 86 -14.75 -9.77 5.75
C HIS A 86 -15.23 -8.73 6.77
N SER A 87 -14.33 -8.17 7.55
CA SER A 87 -14.65 -7.18 8.58
C SER A 87 -14.98 -5.81 7.96
N SER A 88 -15.85 -5.05 8.66
CA SER A 88 -16.35 -3.77 8.18
C SER A 88 -15.45 -2.57 8.53
N ASP A 89 -14.73 -2.66 9.64
CA ASP A 89 -13.89 -1.59 10.16
C ASP A 89 -12.38 -1.88 9.96
N GLU A 90 -11.60 -0.82 9.89
CA GLU A 90 -10.15 -0.86 9.61
C GLU A 90 -9.36 -1.68 10.64
N TYR A 91 -9.72 -1.57 11.93
CA TYR A 91 -9.04 -2.29 13.00
C TYR A 91 -9.23 -3.80 12.88
N SER A 92 -10.48 -4.24 12.69
CA SER A 92 -10.80 -5.66 12.50
C SER A 92 -10.24 -6.23 11.20
N GLN A 93 -10.15 -5.42 10.14
CA GLN A 93 -9.52 -5.79 8.88
C GLN A 93 -8.01 -6.01 9.06
N MET A 94 -7.33 -5.10 9.75
CA MET A 94 -5.90 -5.26 10.07
C MET A 94 -5.69 -6.49 10.95
N SER A 95 -6.54 -6.73 11.94
CA SER A 95 -6.52 -7.91 12.81
C SER A 95 -6.63 -9.21 12.01
N GLU A 96 -7.60 -9.30 11.10
CA GLU A 96 -7.79 -10.45 10.23
C GLU A 96 -6.55 -10.71 9.37
N MET A 97 -6.00 -9.69 8.76
CA MET A 97 -4.84 -9.78 7.87
C MET A 97 -3.59 -10.24 8.62
N LEU A 98 -3.25 -9.59 9.73
CA LEU A 98 -2.07 -9.91 10.53
C LEU A 98 -2.18 -11.32 11.15
N THR A 99 -3.36 -11.70 11.65
CA THR A 99 -3.61 -13.05 12.18
C THR A 99 -3.41 -14.12 11.10
N ARG A 100 -3.93 -13.90 9.89
CA ARG A 100 -3.76 -14.82 8.76
C ARG A 100 -2.30 -14.94 8.34
N ARG A 101 -1.52 -13.86 8.44
CA ARG A 101 -0.07 -13.90 8.18
C ARG A 101 0.69 -14.63 9.28
N ALA A 102 0.42 -14.32 10.55
CA ALA A 102 1.07 -14.95 11.70
C ALA A 102 0.88 -16.46 11.75
N LYS A 103 -0.30 -16.97 11.43
CA LYS A 103 -0.59 -18.42 11.31
C LYS A 103 0.26 -19.14 10.26
N ARG A 104 0.93 -18.42 9.38
CA ARG A 104 1.79 -18.99 8.34
C ARG A 104 3.28 -18.96 8.68
N PHE A 105 3.66 -18.54 9.88
CA PHE A 105 5.06 -18.45 10.27
C PHE A 105 5.81 -19.79 10.25
N GLU A 106 5.12 -20.90 10.48
CA GLU A 106 5.72 -22.23 10.36
C GLU A 106 6.16 -22.56 8.94
N SER A 107 5.36 -22.19 7.93
CA SER A 107 5.64 -22.48 6.52
C SER A 107 6.36 -21.35 5.78
N ASN A 108 6.24 -20.14 6.28
CA ASN A 108 6.86 -18.93 5.75
C ASN A 108 7.37 -18.08 6.93
N PRO A 109 8.65 -18.15 7.26
CA PRO A 109 9.21 -17.56 8.47
C PRO A 109 8.83 -16.09 8.68
N PRO A 110 8.78 -15.63 9.96
CA PRO A 110 8.50 -14.24 10.27
C PRO A 110 9.58 -13.32 9.68
N PRO A 111 9.23 -12.08 9.31
CA PRO A 111 10.20 -11.06 8.91
C PRO A 111 10.90 -10.45 10.14
N ASP A 112 11.89 -9.60 9.90
CA ASP A 112 12.54 -8.82 10.95
C ASP A 112 11.64 -7.69 11.45
N LEU A 113 10.83 -7.11 10.54
CA LEU A 113 10.01 -5.94 10.82
C LEU A 113 8.64 -6.02 10.15
N TRP A 114 7.59 -5.70 10.88
CA TRP A 114 6.30 -5.30 10.34
C TRP A 114 6.17 -3.77 10.30
N LEU A 115 5.96 -3.20 9.12
CA LEU A 115 5.60 -1.81 8.93
C LEU A 115 4.09 -1.72 8.66
N LEU A 116 3.37 -1.00 9.51
CA LEU A 116 1.91 -0.86 9.44
C LEU A 116 1.52 0.54 8.99
N ASP A 117 0.62 0.67 8.02
CA ASP A 117 -0.06 1.95 7.77
C ASP A 117 -1.12 2.12 8.86
N GLY A 118 -0.86 3.01 9.82
CA GLY A 118 -1.73 3.17 10.97
C GLY A 118 -1.06 3.83 12.17
N GLY A 119 -1.69 3.69 13.33
CA GLY A 119 -1.25 4.34 14.56
C GLY A 119 -0.96 3.35 15.70
N LYS A 120 -1.04 3.86 16.93
CA LYS A 120 -0.72 3.10 18.14
C LYS A 120 -1.65 1.90 18.36
N ALA A 121 -2.91 2.01 17.93
CA ALA A 121 -3.87 0.92 18.03
C ALA A 121 -3.44 -0.30 17.19
N GLN A 122 -2.95 -0.07 15.96
CA GLN A 122 -2.47 -1.12 15.08
C GLN A 122 -1.17 -1.75 15.61
N ILE A 123 -0.29 -0.98 16.26
CA ILE A 123 0.90 -1.52 16.92
C ILE A 123 0.51 -2.47 18.06
N ASN A 124 -0.38 -2.06 18.95
CA ASN A 124 -0.82 -2.89 20.06
C ASN A 124 -1.47 -4.18 19.57
N LEU A 125 -2.34 -4.07 18.57
CA LEU A 125 -2.96 -5.21 17.91
C LEU A 125 -1.92 -6.21 17.36
N ALA A 126 -0.91 -5.71 16.65
CA ALA A 126 0.14 -6.55 16.09
C ALA A 126 0.97 -7.24 17.19
N LEU A 127 1.30 -6.54 18.27
CA LEU A 127 2.00 -7.11 19.43
C LEU A 127 1.20 -8.24 20.09
N ASP A 128 -0.11 -8.07 20.27
CA ASP A 128 -0.99 -9.09 20.84
C ASP A 128 -1.04 -10.34 19.95
N ILE A 129 -1.13 -10.14 18.63
CA ILE A 129 -1.13 -11.25 17.66
C ILE A 129 0.22 -11.99 17.68
N LEU A 130 1.35 -11.26 17.64
CA LEU A 130 2.68 -11.88 17.67
C LEU A 130 2.93 -12.66 18.96
N LYS A 131 2.51 -12.09 20.10
CA LYS A 131 2.56 -12.78 21.39
C LYS A 131 1.73 -14.06 21.40
N SER A 132 0.57 -14.07 20.78
CA SER A 132 -0.31 -15.25 20.72
C SER A 132 0.28 -16.43 19.96
N VAL A 133 1.20 -16.17 19.02
CA VAL A 133 1.90 -17.19 18.22
C VAL A 133 3.36 -17.41 18.66
N GLY A 134 3.79 -16.73 19.73
CA GLY A 134 5.14 -16.86 20.25
C GLY A 134 6.24 -16.32 19.31
N ALA A 135 5.91 -15.39 18.41
CA ALA A 135 6.86 -14.82 17.47
C ALA A 135 7.41 -13.47 17.95
N ASN A 136 8.69 -13.23 17.66
CA ASN A 136 9.35 -11.96 17.93
C ASN A 136 9.63 -11.25 16.60
N VAL A 137 8.84 -10.21 16.31
CA VAL A 137 8.95 -9.34 15.13
C VAL A 137 8.88 -7.90 15.61
N ASP A 138 9.80 -7.07 15.17
CA ASP A 138 9.75 -5.65 15.46
C ASP A 138 8.57 -4.98 14.71
N ILE A 139 8.00 -3.92 15.31
CA ILE A 139 6.85 -3.22 14.72
C ILE A 139 7.12 -1.73 14.67
N ILE A 140 6.92 -1.15 13.48
CA ILE A 140 6.84 0.28 13.26
C ILE A 140 5.49 0.58 12.59
N ALA A 141 4.84 1.66 13.02
CA ALA A 141 3.71 2.21 12.30
C ALA A 141 4.09 3.56 11.68
N ILE A 142 3.56 3.80 10.46
CA ILE A 142 3.63 5.09 9.80
C ILE A 142 2.20 5.65 9.70
N ALA A 143 1.99 6.87 10.18
CA ALA A 143 0.69 7.51 10.18
C ALA A 143 0.80 8.97 9.77
N LYS A 144 -0.25 9.48 9.14
CA LYS A 144 -0.37 10.92 8.91
C LYS A 144 -0.68 11.62 10.23
N MET A 145 -0.07 12.78 10.45
CA MET A 145 -0.38 13.64 11.59
C MET A 145 -1.85 14.07 11.51
N LYS A 146 -2.65 13.78 12.55
CA LYS A 146 -4.04 14.24 12.60
C LYS A 146 -4.08 15.76 12.83
N TYR A 147 -4.91 16.45 12.05
CA TYR A 147 -5.27 17.85 12.30
C TYR A 147 -6.02 17.93 13.63
N GLY A 148 -5.49 18.66 14.60
CA GLY A 148 -6.18 18.85 15.89
C GLY A 148 -5.28 18.82 17.13
N GLU A 149 -4.14 18.15 17.09
CA GLU A 149 -3.15 18.27 18.15
C GLU A 149 -2.32 19.54 17.91
N LYS A 150 -2.64 20.62 18.60
CA LYS A 150 -1.94 21.92 18.86
C LYS A 150 -0.81 22.39 17.91
N HIS A 151 -0.62 21.83 16.73
CA HIS A 151 0.37 22.25 15.75
C HIS A 151 -0.31 22.76 14.48
N ASN A 152 -0.09 24.04 14.19
CA ASN A 152 -0.46 24.63 12.91
C ASN A 152 0.27 23.87 11.78
N ALA A 153 -0.47 23.09 10.98
CA ALA A 153 0.09 22.27 9.90
C ALA A 153 0.88 23.09 8.87
N LYS A 154 0.50 24.38 8.65
CA LYS A 154 1.26 25.30 7.80
C LYS A 154 2.60 25.64 8.43
N ALA A 155 2.65 25.94 9.74
CA ALA A 155 3.89 26.23 10.45
C ALA A 155 4.81 25.01 10.54
N TYR A 156 4.25 23.79 10.69
CA TYR A 156 5.00 22.55 10.70
C TYR A 156 5.66 22.28 9.34
N ARG A 157 4.91 22.45 8.24
CA ARG A 157 5.46 22.34 6.87
C ARG A 157 6.50 23.42 6.57
N ALA A 158 6.26 24.66 6.99
CA ALA A 158 7.20 25.77 6.80
C ALA A 158 8.56 25.52 7.47
N LYS A 159 8.61 24.69 8.52
CA LYS A 159 9.85 24.26 9.17
C LYS A 159 10.52 23.06 8.49
N GLY A 160 10.05 22.63 7.30
CA GLY A 160 10.60 21.48 6.57
C GLY A 160 10.28 20.11 7.17
N ASN A 161 9.30 20.02 8.07
CA ASN A 161 8.89 18.75 8.67
C ASN A 161 7.86 18.02 7.80
N ALA A 162 7.90 16.69 7.80
CA ALA A 162 6.89 15.87 7.15
C ALA A 162 5.59 15.83 7.97
N LEU A 163 4.49 15.52 7.30
CA LEU A 163 3.21 15.26 7.96
C LEU A 163 3.04 13.81 8.41
N ASP A 164 3.97 12.93 8.00
CA ASP A 164 3.99 11.54 8.43
C ASP A 164 4.85 11.40 9.70
N ILE A 165 4.40 10.52 10.57
CA ILE A 165 5.02 10.24 11.87
C ILE A 165 5.31 8.75 11.94
N LEU A 166 6.54 8.40 12.32
CA LEU A 166 6.89 7.02 12.66
C LEU A 166 6.60 6.79 14.14
N ARG A 167 6.05 5.62 14.45
CA ARG A 167 5.71 5.21 15.81
C ARG A 167 6.21 3.80 16.10
N THR A 168 6.72 3.62 17.30
CA THR A 168 6.91 2.30 17.92
C THR A 168 5.93 2.18 19.10
N GLN A 169 5.98 1.07 19.82
CA GLN A 169 5.18 0.90 21.06
C GLN A 169 5.42 2.04 22.05
N ASN A 170 6.67 2.48 22.20
CA ASN A 170 7.12 3.35 23.29
C ASN A 170 7.45 4.79 22.82
N ALA A 171 7.56 5.05 21.55
CA ALA A 171 8.05 6.33 21.03
C ALA A 171 7.32 6.79 19.74
N GLU A 172 7.36 8.10 19.53
CA GLU A 172 6.86 8.77 18.35
C GLU A 172 7.95 9.68 17.78
N PHE A 173 8.22 9.55 16.47
CA PHE A 173 9.30 10.25 15.79
C PHE A 173 8.74 11.19 14.74
N LYS A 174 8.87 12.49 14.97
CA LYS A 174 8.49 13.56 14.04
C LYS A 174 9.75 14.02 13.29
N LEU A 175 9.99 13.42 12.14
CA LEU A 175 11.20 13.64 11.35
C LEU A 175 10.97 14.73 10.29
N SER A 176 12.06 15.27 9.75
CA SER A 176 11.99 16.21 8.63
C SER A 176 11.64 15.49 7.32
N THR A 177 11.14 16.24 6.33
CA THR A 177 10.82 15.70 4.99
C THR A 177 12.04 15.12 4.27
N ASN A 178 13.25 15.59 4.62
CA ASN A 178 14.51 15.15 4.00
C ASN A 178 15.17 13.99 4.77
N ASP A 179 14.56 13.51 5.85
CA ASP A 179 15.10 12.39 6.62
C ASP A 179 14.97 11.09 5.83
N LYS A 180 16.11 10.44 5.60
CA LYS A 180 16.18 9.22 4.78
C LYS A 180 15.38 8.06 5.36
N ARG A 181 15.30 7.95 6.69
CA ARG A 181 14.53 6.90 7.41
C ARG A 181 13.03 7.08 7.16
N LEU A 182 12.54 8.32 7.23
CA LEU A 182 11.16 8.63 6.92
C LEU A 182 10.83 8.39 5.44
N GLN A 183 11.68 8.90 4.52
CA GLN A 183 11.51 8.68 3.09
C GLN A 183 11.49 7.19 2.73
N PHE A 184 12.33 6.39 3.40
CA PHE A 184 12.34 4.94 3.22
C PHE A 184 11.02 4.31 3.66
N CYS A 185 10.52 4.61 4.85
CA CYS A 185 9.23 4.11 5.31
C CYS A 185 8.07 4.58 4.43
N GLN A 186 8.11 5.82 3.93
CA GLN A 186 7.13 6.34 2.96
C GLN A 186 7.18 5.56 1.65
N LYS A 187 8.38 5.28 1.10
CA LYS A 187 8.56 4.43 -0.11
C LYS A 187 7.88 3.07 0.07
N LEU A 188 8.07 2.43 1.22
CA LEU A 188 7.48 1.13 1.53
C LEU A 188 5.95 1.21 1.64
N ARG A 189 5.42 2.20 2.37
CA ARG A 189 3.98 2.45 2.50
C ARG A 189 3.34 2.73 1.15
N ASP A 190 3.93 3.59 0.34
CA ASP A 190 3.38 3.95 -0.96
C ASP A 190 3.31 2.75 -1.91
N GLU A 191 4.25 1.80 -1.81
CA GLU A 191 4.21 0.55 -2.58
C GLU A 191 3.06 -0.36 -2.16
N VAL A 192 2.82 -0.58 -0.85
CA VAL A 192 1.70 -1.41 -0.42
C VAL A 192 0.36 -0.75 -0.77
N HIS A 193 0.24 0.55 -0.63
CA HIS A 193 -0.94 1.31 -1.02
C HIS A 193 -1.19 1.20 -2.54
N ARG A 194 -0.17 1.37 -3.37
CA ARG A 194 -0.24 1.17 -4.82
C ARG A 194 -0.69 -0.26 -5.17
N TYR A 195 -0.15 -1.27 -4.48
CA TYR A 195 -0.48 -2.67 -4.69
C TYR A 195 -1.94 -2.98 -4.35
N ALA A 196 -2.43 -2.49 -3.22
CA ALA A 196 -3.82 -2.64 -2.80
C ALA A 196 -4.81 -1.98 -3.79
N ILE A 197 -4.55 -0.74 -4.20
CA ILE A 197 -5.40 0.01 -5.15
C ILE A 197 -5.43 -0.65 -6.54
N THR A 198 -4.32 -1.18 -7.03
CA THR A 198 -4.25 -1.78 -8.38
C THR A 198 -5.21 -2.96 -8.52
N TYR A 199 -5.47 -3.71 -7.44
CA TYR A 199 -6.45 -4.80 -7.47
C TYR A 199 -7.87 -4.31 -7.73
N HIS A 200 -8.31 -3.26 -7.05
CA HIS A 200 -9.65 -2.69 -7.25
C HIS A 200 -9.84 -2.20 -8.68
N ARG A 201 -8.81 -1.57 -9.27
CA ARG A 201 -8.85 -1.13 -10.67
C ARG A 201 -8.98 -2.31 -11.63
N ASN A 202 -8.19 -3.36 -11.45
CA ASN A 202 -8.22 -4.56 -12.30
C ASN A 202 -9.54 -5.34 -12.15
N LYS A 203 -10.10 -5.45 -10.93
CA LYS A 203 -11.39 -6.09 -10.68
C LYS A 203 -12.52 -5.30 -11.33
N LYS A 204 -12.56 -3.97 -11.15
CA LYS A 204 -13.52 -3.11 -11.85
C LYS A 204 -13.42 -3.24 -13.37
N GLN A 205 -12.22 -3.31 -13.95
CA GLN A 205 -12.04 -3.53 -15.39
C GLN A 205 -12.55 -4.90 -15.84
N LYS A 206 -12.28 -5.97 -15.08
CA LYS A 206 -12.81 -7.31 -15.38
C LYS A 206 -14.34 -7.35 -15.28
N ASP A 207 -14.92 -6.68 -14.31
CA ASP A 207 -16.37 -6.59 -14.16
C ASP A 207 -17.02 -5.78 -15.29
N ILE A 208 -16.40 -4.67 -15.69
CA ILE A 208 -16.81 -3.91 -16.88
C ILE A 208 -16.75 -4.79 -18.15
N HIS A 209 -15.70 -5.59 -18.29
CA HIS A 209 -15.53 -6.48 -19.44
C HIS A 209 -16.57 -7.63 -19.43
N LYS A 210 -16.86 -8.22 -18.26
CA LYS A 210 -17.94 -9.22 -18.11
C LYS A 210 -19.30 -8.65 -18.47
N ILE A 211 -19.61 -7.41 -18.06
CA ILE A 211 -20.86 -6.74 -18.43
C ILE A 211 -20.95 -6.56 -19.97
N GLN A 212 -19.83 -6.25 -20.61
CA GLN A 212 -19.78 -6.07 -22.06
C GLN A 212 -19.95 -7.38 -22.84
N ILE A 213 -19.41 -8.50 -22.35
CA ILE A 213 -19.53 -9.82 -22.99
C ILE A 213 -20.94 -10.38 -22.85
N GLN A 214 -21.58 -10.24 -21.69
CA GLN A 214 -22.96 -10.70 -21.50
C GLN A 214 -24.00 -9.89 -22.29
N LYS A 215 -23.66 -8.65 -22.71
CA LYS A 215 -24.48 -7.86 -23.63
C LYS A 215 -24.64 -8.50 -25.03
N GLY A 216 -23.65 -9.31 -25.44
CA GLY A 216 -23.74 -10.02 -26.73
C GLY A 216 -24.82 -11.10 -26.78
N ASN A 217 -25.31 -11.55 -25.62
CA ASN A 217 -26.15 -12.74 -25.54
C ASN A 217 -27.60 -12.55 -25.04
N ASN A 218 -27.99 -11.50 -24.32
CA ASN A 218 -29.40 -11.33 -23.88
C ASN A 218 -29.68 -10.09 -23.01
N MET A 219 -29.63 -8.86 -23.51
CA MET A 219 -30.35 -7.77 -22.82
C MET A 219 -30.64 -6.56 -23.75
N ASN A 220 -31.91 -6.18 -23.86
CA ASN A 220 -32.44 -5.08 -24.61
C ASN A 220 -32.16 -3.66 -24.08
N SER A 221 -31.20 -3.46 -23.22
CA SER A 221 -30.82 -2.13 -22.72
C SER A 221 -29.30 -1.93 -22.69
N SER A 222 -28.85 -1.09 -23.63
CA SER A 222 -27.40 -0.81 -23.77
C SER A 222 -26.97 0.35 -22.89
N TYR A 223 -26.40 0.04 -21.69
CA TYR A 223 -25.73 1.06 -20.90
C TYR A 223 -24.37 1.44 -21.53
N SER A 224 -24.08 2.74 -21.59
CA SER A 224 -22.77 3.24 -22.02
C SER A 224 -21.69 2.88 -21.01
N LYS A 225 -20.39 2.94 -21.42
CA LYS A 225 -19.26 2.72 -20.49
C LYS A 225 -19.31 3.63 -19.26
N ALA A 226 -19.77 4.87 -19.44
CA ALA A 226 -19.91 5.85 -18.36
C ALA A 226 -21.03 5.45 -17.37
N GLN A 227 -22.17 4.95 -17.88
CA GLN A 227 -23.26 4.45 -17.06
C GLN A 227 -22.88 3.18 -16.29
N ILE A 228 -22.15 2.25 -16.91
CA ILE A 228 -21.66 1.05 -16.26
C ILE A 228 -20.68 1.41 -15.13
N LYS A 229 -19.77 2.35 -15.39
CA LYS A 229 -18.84 2.84 -14.35
C LYS A 229 -19.61 3.44 -13.17
N ARG A 230 -20.64 4.23 -13.45
CA ARG A 230 -21.49 4.86 -12.45
C ARG A 230 -22.26 3.85 -11.61
N LEU A 231 -22.83 2.82 -12.23
CA LEU A 231 -23.51 1.73 -11.53
C LEU A 231 -22.53 0.96 -10.64
N LEU A 232 -21.32 0.66 -11.11
CA LEU A 232 -20.29 0.01 -10.30
C LEU A 232 -19.80 0.89 -9.15
N ASP A 233 -19.73 2.21 -9.32
CA ASP A 233 -19.39 3.14 -8.24
C ASP A 233 -20.49 3.24 -7.18
N TYR A 234 -21.77 3.05 -7.57
CA TYR A 234 -22.93 3.08 -6.69
C TYR A 234 -23.15 1.75 -5.96
N PHE A 235 -23.17 0.64 -6.69
CA PHE A 235 -23.48 -0.70 -6.18
C PHE A 235 -22.25 -1.50 -5.74
N GLY A 236 -21.07 -1.06 -6.08
CA GLY A 236 -19.80 -1.66 -5.70
C GLY A 236 -19.40 -2.93 -6.45
N SER A 237 -20.35 -3.73 -6.96
CA SER A 237 -20.07 -4.96 -7.69
C SER A 237 -21.10 -5.25 -8.76
N PHE A 238 -20.69 -6.09 -9.75
CA PHE A 238 -21.59 -6.56 -10.80
C PHE A 238 -22.75 -7.41 -10.26
N HIS A 239 -22.47 -8.25 -9.29
CA HIS A 239 -23.49 -9.07 -8.65
C HIS A 239 -24.58 -8.23 -7.95
N ALA A 240 -24.17 -7.14 -7.28
CA ALA A 240 -25.12 -6.21 -6.67
C ALA A 240 -25.97 -5.48 -7.72
N ILE A 241 -25.40 -5.12 -8.89
CA ILE A 241 -26.14 -4.52 -9.99
C ILE A 241 -27.17 -5.51 -10.57
N GLN A 242 -26.78 -6.78 -10.75
CA GLN A 242 -27.69 -7.82 -11.29
C GLN A 242 -28.89 -8.08 -10.39
N ASN A 243 -28.70 -8.01 -9.07
CA ASN A 243 -29.74 -8.27 -8.09
C ASN A 243 -30.50 -7.00 -7.65
N ALA A 244 -30.10 -5.84 -8.13
CA ALA A 244 -30.74 -4.58 -7.77
C ALA A 244 -32.09 -4.40 -8.52
N PRO A 245 -33.14 -3.90 -7.84
CA PRO A 245 -34.37 -3.52 -8.46
C PRO A 245 -34.16 -2.46 -9.54
N LYS A 246 -34.95 -2.54 -10.63
CA LYS A 246 -34.85 -1.64 -11.80
C LYS A 246 -34.93 -0.15 -11.39
N GLU A 247 -35.76 0.17 -10.43
CA GLU A 247 -35.95 1.51 -9.87
C GLU A 247 -34.66 2.05 -9.22
N GLN A 248 -33.92 1.21 -8.50
CA GLN A 248 -32.63 1.60 -7.89
C GLN A 248 -31.55 1.84 -8.96
N ILE A 249 -31.57 1.07 -10.03
CA ILE A 249 -30.66 1.25 -11.18
C ILE A 249 -30.94 2.58 -11.87
N GLU A 250 -32.21 2.91 -12.12
CA GLU A 250 -32.64 4.17 -12.72
C GLU A 250 -32.29 5.36 -11.82
N ASN A 251 -32.53 5.25 -10.52
CA ASN A 251 -32.14 6.27 -9.53
C ASN A 251 -30.62 6.48 -9.47
N ALA A 252 -29.84 5.43 -9.55
CA ALA A 252 -28.38 5.53 -9.60
C ALA A 252 -27.90 6.23 -10.88
N LEU A 253 -28.59 6.07 -11.99
CA LEU A 253 -28.26 6.72 -13.28
C LEU A 253 -28.74 8.17 -13.39
N SER A 254 -29.81 8.54 -12.70
CA SER A 254 -30.41 9.89 -12.75
C SER A 254 -29.74 10.93 -11.86
N ARG A 255 -29.04 10.52 -10.78
CA ARG A 255 -28.38 11.47 -9.86
C ARG A 255 -27.24 12.24 -10.55
N PRO A 256 -27.07 13.57 -10.34
CA PRO A 256 -25.95 14.31 -10.91
C PRO A 256 -24.62 13.78 -10.37
N PHE A 257 -23.61 13.73 -11.25
CA PHE A 257 -22.26 13.27 -10.90
C PHE A 257 -21.60 14.23 -9.92
N LYS A 258 -21.50 13.88 -8.64
CA LYS A 258 -20.58 14.58 -7.75
C LYS A 258 -19.16 14.12 -8.10
N SER A 259 -18.45 14.91 -8.90
CA SER A 259 -17.02 14.72 -9.07
C SER A 259 -16.34 14.98 -7.73
N ASN A 260 -15.56 14.01 -7.22
CA ASN A 260 -14.70 14.18 -6.04
C ASN A 260 -13.55 15.18 -6.35
N LYS A 261 -13.88 16.41 -6.71
CA LYS A 261 -12.92 17.51 -6.89
C LYS A 261 -12.99 18.55 -5.77
N ASP A 262 -13.92 18.42 -4.83
CA ASP A 262 -14.09 19.37 -3.73
C ASP A 262 -13.79 18.74 -2.37
N SER A 263 -12.61 18.17 -2.24
CA SER A 263 -11.97 17.94 -0.93
C SER A 263 -10.54 18.46 -1.04
N LYS A 264 -10.45 19.78 -0.98
CA LYS A 264 -9.19 20.44 -0.66
C LYS A 264 -8.98 20.45 0.84
#